data_f2cfc8a75ba4becb59027854e043ad5b
#
_entry.id   f2cfc8a75ba4becb59027854e043ad5b
#
_cell.length_a   1.000
_cell.length_b   1.000
_cell.length_c   1.000
_cell.angle_alpha   90.00
_cell.angle_beta   90.00
_cell.angle_gamma   90.00
#
_symmetry.space_group_name_H-M   'P 1'
#
loop_
_entity.id
_entity.type
_entity.pdbx_description
1 polymer ?
#
loop_
_entity_poly.entity_id
_entity_poly.type
_entity_poly.pdbx_seq_one_letter_code
_entity_poly.pdbx_strand_id
1 'polypeptide(L)'
;MREIDELVQVEEPAWPELRKMVADGSVPVQVLPADAGEGRRCLLQMQVTARSVLGALALHTGGLLVDDGWVRVFGGGPGAATGLPSLAQVNRFPAEFDPGWHPATGLVVGHDAVGGVFALNGGDPAAAGRPGAPGQMTYFAPDTLAWEAMELGHSGWVAWLLSGRLETFYDGLRWPGWRAEAAALDHSQGIAVYPFLWSEEAHADLAATSRRPVPMREVLGVAAEAARQAGAGDAGFLGEV
;
A
#
# COMPACT_ATOMS: atom_id res chain seq x y z
N MET A 1 17.12 15.46 15.15
CA MET A 1 16.88 14.01 15.03
C MET A 1 16.41 13.54 16.40
N ARG A 2 15.35 12.74 16.44
CA ARG A 2 14.76 12.21 17.68
C ARG A 2 15.27 10.81 17.94
N GLU A 3 15.47 10.50 19.23
CA GLU A 3 15.79 9.15 19.66
C GLU A 3 14.55 8.25 19.60
N ILE A 4 14.77 6.94 19.51
CA ILE A 4 13.66 5.98 19.32
C ILE A 4 12.61 6.04 20.43
N ASP A 5 12.99 6.29 21.67
CA ASP A 5 12.05 6.38 22.76
C ASP A 5 11.18 7.64 22.70
N GLU A 6 11.68 8.75 22.15
CA GLU A 6 10.90 9.96 21.86
C GLU A 6 9.89 9.76 20.73
N LEU A 7 10.16 8.84 19.82
CA LEU A 7 9.26 8.49 18.72
C LEU A 7 8.15 7.55 19.15
N VAL A 8 8.45 6.65 20.11
CA VAL A 8 7.53 5.61 20.59
C VAL A 8 6.70 6.10 21.78
N GLN A 9 7.33 6.75 22.79
CA GLN A 9 6.69 7.18 24.02
C GLN A 9 6.10 8.58 23.83
N VAL A 10 4.88 8.63 23.31
CA VAL A 10 4.16 9.88 23.05
C VAL A 10 2.90 9.97 23.91
N GLU A 11 2.49 11.18 24.29
CA GLU A 11 1.33 11.41 25.15
C GLU A 11 0.01 10.94 24.53
N GLU A 12 -0.14 11.07 23.22
CA GLU A 12 -1.36 10.71 22.49
C GLU A 12 -1.02 9.76 21.33
N PRO A 13 -0.77 8.47 21.59
CA PRO A 13 -0.50 7.52 20.54
C PRO A 13 -1.74 7.26 19.67
N ALA A 14 -1.57 7.16 18.36
CA ALA A 14 -2.70 6.94 17.45
C ALA A 14 -3.25 5.49 17.50
N TRP A 15 -2.52 4.54 18.10
CA TRP A 15 -2.89 3.13 18.10
C TRP A 15 -4.25 2.81 18.72
N PRO A 16 -4.64 3.35 19.90
CA PRO A 16 -5.96 3.09 20.48
C PRO A 16 -7.11 3.52 19.56
N GLU A 17 -7.00 4.70 18.95
CA GLU A 17 -7.98 5.23 18.01
C GLU A 17 -8.05 4.36 16.74
N LEU A 18 -6.88 4.02 16.17
CA LEU A 18 -6.78 3.16 14.99
C LEU A 18 -7.40 1.78 15.23
N ARG A 19 -7.15 1.16 16.40
CA ARG A 19 -7.79 -0.11 16.78
C ARG A 19 -9.30 -0.01 16.80
N LYS A 20 -9.82 1.08 17.34
CA LYS A 20 -11.26 1.35 17.37
C LYS A 20 -11.80 1.51 15.95
N MET A 21 -11.11 2.29 15.12
CA MET A 21 -11.49 2.50 13.73
C MET A 21 -11.51 1.18 12.92
N VAL A 22 -10.55 0.28 13.17
CA VAL A 22 -10.52 -1.06 12.56
C VAL A 22 -11.69 -1.91 13.05
N ALA A 23 -12.00 -1.87 14.35
CA ALA A 23 -13.10 -2.66 14.94
C ALA A 23 -14.49 -2.18 14.48
N ASP A 24 -14.65 -0.87 14.29
CA ASP A 24 -15.91 -0.23 13.89
C ASP A 24 -16.04 -0.11 12.35
N GLY A 25 -15.02 -0.52 11.59
CA GLY A 25 -14.96 -0.40 10.12
C GLY A 25 -16.08 -1.16 9.40
N SER A 26 -16.47 -0.65 8.23
CA SER A 26 -17.56 -1.23 7.42
C SER A 26 -17.09 -2.40 6.52
N VAL A 27 -15.79 -2.68 6.50
CA VAL A 27 -15.18 -3.75 5.70
C VAL A 27 -14.39 -4.71 6.59
N PRO A 28 -14.28 -6.00 6.24
CA PRO A 28 -13.47 -6.93 7.01
C PRO A 28 -12.00 -6.51 6.98
N VAL A 29 -11.35 -6.54 8.15
CA VAL A 29 -9.92 -6.23 8.30
C VAL A 29 -9.25 -7.27 9.17
N GLN A 30 -8.17 -7.85 8.67
CA GLN A 30 -7.26 -8.65 9.47
C GLN A 30 -6.01 -7.82 9.80
N VAL A 31 -5.72 -7.70 11.09
CA VAL A 31 -4.48 -7.07 11.58
C VAL A 31 -3.42 -8.16 11.71
N LEU A 32 -2.34 -8.03 10.96
CA LEU A 32 -1.23 -8.97 11.03
C LEU A 32 -0.34 -8.68 12.25
N PRO A 33 0.24 -9.72 12.88
CA PRO A 33 1.07 -9.56 14.06
C PRO A 33 2.32 -8.71 13.75
N ALA A 34 2.68 -7.83 14.67
CA ALA A 34 3.85 -6.96 14.56
C ALA A 34 5.14 -7.66 14.97
N ASP A 35 6.26 -7.27 14.36
CA ASP A 35 7.59 -7.39 14.94
C ASP A 35 7.97 -6.06 15.59
N ALA A 36 8.11 -6.05 16.91
CA ALA A 36 8.38 -4.82 17.67
C ALA A 36 9.73 -4.19 17.34
N GLY A 37 10.74 -5.01 16.98
CA GLY A 37 12.07 -4.53 16.59
C GLY A 37 12.00 -3.82 15.24
N GLU A 38 11.40 -4.46 14.27
CA GLU A 38 11.21 -3.89 12.92
C GLU A 38 10.36 -2.62 12.95
N GLY A 39 9.27 -2.61 13.71
CA GLY A 39 8.43 -1.42 13.87
C GLY A 39 9.21 -0.23 14.43
N ARG A 40 10.03 -0.43 15.47
CA ARG A 40 10.90 0.62 16.02
C ARG A 40 11.94 1.12 15.01
N ARG A 41 12.52 0.22 14.21
CA ARG A 41 13.46 0.59 13.12
C ARG A 41 12.78 1.44 12.06
N CYS A 42 11.54 1.09 11.67
CA CYS A 42 10.75 1.91 10.74
C CYS A 42 10.53 3.32 11.27
N LEU A 43 10.10 3.47 12.55
CA LEU A 43 9.90 4.79 13.15
C LEU A 43 11.19 5.60 13.18
N LEU A 44 12.31 4.99 13.58
CA LEU A 44 13.60 5.64 13.65
C LEU A 44 14.05 6.13 12.26
N GLN A 45 13.95 5.28 11.24
CA GLN A 45 14.37 5.64 9.88
C GLN A 45 13.50 6.74 9.27
N MET A 46 12.20 6.69 9.47
CA MET A 46 11.27 7.72 8.97
C MET A 46 11.23 8.98 9.82
N GLN A 47 11.77 8.98 11.05
CA GLN A 47 11.60 10.04 12.05
C GLN A 47 10.12 10.39 12.31
N VAL A 48 9.26 9.38 12.27
CA VAL A 48 7.80 9.49 12.48
C VAL A 48 7.44 8.96 13.86
N THR A 49 6.58 9.67 14.58
CA THR A 49 6.14 9.28 15.93
C THR A 49 4.94 8.35 15.91
N ALA A 50 4.75 7.58 16.99
CA ALA A 50 3.57 6.77 17.26
C ALA A 50 2.26 7.59 17.42
N ARG A 51 2.34 8.94 17.42
CA ARG A 51 1.17 9.84 17.37
C ARG A 51 0.50 9.83 16.00
N SER A 52 1.22 9.53 14.92
CA SER A 52 0.65 9.42 13.58
C SER A 52 0.09 8.03 13.30
N VAL A 53 -0.92 7.92 12.45
CA VAL A 53 -1.47 6.63 11.99
C VAL A 53 -0.40 5.80 11.26
N LEU A 54 0.47 6.43 10.47
CA LEU A 54 1.58 5.75 9.82
C LEU A 54 2.55 5.13 10.83
N GLY A 55 2.95 5.92 11.84
CA GLY A 55 3.82 5.42 12.92
C GLY A 55 3.14 4.34 13.77
N ALA A 56 1.84 4.47 14.05
CA ALA A 56 1.09 3.46 14.79
C ALA A 56 0.99 2.14 14.01
N LEU A 57 0.72 2.18 12.70
CA LEU A 57 0.72 0.99 11.83
C LEU A 57 2.09 0.32 11.82
N ALA A 58 3.14 1.09 11.59
CA ALA A 58 4.51 0.57 11.55
C ALA A 58 4.94 -0.06 12.90
N LEU A 59 4.53 0.54 14.03
CA LEU A 59 4.94 0.07 15.35
C LEU A 59 4.16 -1.16 15.82
N HIS A 60 2.85 -1.20 15.55
CA HIS A 60 1.92 -2.13 16.20
C HIS A 60 1.36 -3.21 15.29
N THR A 61 1.65 -3.19 13.99
CA THR A 61 1.15 -4.18 13.04
C THR A 61 2.22 -4.68 12.08
N GLY A 62 2.08 -5.93 11.64
CA GLY A 62 2.77 -6.43 10.46
C GLY A 62 2.17 -5.92 9.15
N GLY A 63 1.01 -5.28 9.23
CA GLY A 63 0.20 -4.76 8.14
C GLY A 63 -1.27 -5.02 8.37
N LEU A 64 -2.11 -4.51 7.46
CA LEU A 64 -3.54 -4.79 7.42
C LEU A 64 -3.91 -5.46 6.10
N LEU A 65 -4.75 -6.50 6.19
CA LEU A 65 -5.45 -7.07 5.05
C LEU A 65 -6.88 -6.54 5.11
N VAL A 66 -7.24 -5.68 4.16
CA VAL A 66 -8.52 -4.99 4.10
C VAL A 66 -9.36 -5.58 2.99
N ASP A 67 -10.66 -5.77 3.26
CA ASP A 67 -11.66 -6.29 2.33
C ASP A 67 -11.25 -7.65 1.74
N ASP A 68 -11.14 -8.65 2.61
CA ASP A 68 -10.70 -10.02 2.28
C ASP A 68 -9.28 -10.10 1.65
N GLY A 69 -8.39 -9.15 2.01
CA GLY A 69 -7.03 -9.08 1.50
C GLY A 69 -6.91 -8.45 0.10
N TRP A 70 -8.00 -7.85 -0.40
CA TRP A 70 -7.95 -7.10 -1.65
C TRP A 70 -6.99 -5.92 -1.57
N VAL A 71 -7.03 -5.14 -0.47
CA VAL A 71 -6.03 -4.10 -0.20
C VAL A 71 -5.12 -4.56 0.94
N ARG A 72 -3.83 -4.41 0.75
CA ARG A 72 -2.77 -4.72 1.71
C ARG A 72 -2.05 -3.46 2.11
N VAL A 73 -2.16 -3.08 3.37
CA VAL A 73 -1.46 -1.93 3.95
C VAL A 73 -0.21 -2.42 4.65
N PHE A 74 0.94 -1.83 4.34
CA PHE A 74 2.21 -2.25 4.94
C PHE A 74 2.39 -1.69 6.34
N GLY A 75 2.81 -2.58 7.25
CA GLY A 75 3.20 -2.26 8.61
C GLY A 75 4.70 -2.40 8.84
N GLY A 76 5.13 -2.46 10.09
CA GLY A 76 6.54 -2.63 10.44
C GLY A 76 7.13 -3.98 10.08
N GLY A 77 6.27 -4.94 9.79
CA GLY A 77 6.65 -6.27 9.35
C GLY A 77 6.27 -7.33 10.37
N PRO A 78 5.89 -8.50 9.88
CA PRO A 78 5.44 -9.63 10.71
C PRO A 78 6.58 -10.58 11.08
N GLY A 79 7.81 -10.21 10.97
CA GLY A 79 8.83 -11.24 10.95
C GLY A 79 8.53 -12.27 9.82
N ALA A 80 9.37 -13.22 9.56
CA ALA A 80 9.33 -14.13 8.40
C ALA A 80 8.05 -14.98 8.21
N ALA A 81 7.01 -14.82 9.04
CA ALA A 81 5.92 -15.80 9.14
C ALA A 81 4.68 -15.53 8.26
N THR A 82 4.48 -14.32 7.71
CA THR A 82 3.20 -13.98 7.05
C THR A 82 3.28 -13.76 5.55
N GLY A 83 4.47 -13.65 4.95
CA GLY A 83 4.63 -13.43 3.52
C GLY A 83 4.31 -12.01 3.02
N LEU A 84 3.72 -11.12 3.85
CA LEU A 84 3.55 -9.71 3.51
C LEU A 84 4.89 -8.98 3.75
N PRO A 85 5.46 -8.27 2.76
CA PRO A 85 6.66 -7.49 2.99
C PRO A 85 6.39 -6.33 3.96
N SER A 86 7.42 -5.95 4.73
CA SER A 86 7.33 -4.79 5.61
C SER A 86 7.40 -3.48 4.83
N LEU A 87 6.93 -2.40 5.46
CA LEU A 87 7.09 -1.04 4.92
C LEU A 87 8.57 -0.73 4.60
N ALA A 88 9.49 -1.21 5.44
CA ALA A 88 10.92 -1.05 5.23
C ALA A 88 11.42 -1.79 3.98
N GLN A 89 11.00 -3.04 3.79
CA GLN A 89 11.38 -3.84 2.62
C GLN A 89 10.84 -3.21 1.34
N VAL A 90 9.54 -2.90 1.32
CA VAL A 90 8.90 -2.31 0.14
C VAL A 90 9.56 -1.00 -0.29
N ASN A 91 10.03 -0.19 0.65
CA ASN A 91 10.62 1.11 0.37
C ASN A 91 12.17 1.13 0.43
N ARG A 92 12.81 -0.04 0.49
CA ARG A 92 14.29 -0.16 0.51
C ARG A 92 14.93 0.65 1.63
N PHE A 93 14.40 0.54 2.85
CA PHE A 93 15.05 1.19 3.99
C PHE A 93 16.46 0.58 4.20
N PRO A 94 17.44 1.40 4.56
CA PRO A 94 18.77 0.89 4.89
C PRO A 94 18.70 -0.08 6.07
N ALA A 95 19.58 -1.08 6.08
CA ALA A 95 19.63 -2.10 7.14
C ALA A 95 19.95 -1.48 8.51
N GLU A 96 20.80 -0.45 8.53
CA GLU A 96 21.12 0.36 9.69
C GLU A 96 20.54 1.76 9.51
N PHE A 97 20.31 2.46 10.63
CA PHE A 97 19.82 3.82 10.57
C PHE A 97 20.78 4.73 9.78
N ASP A 98 20.25 5.36 8.75
CA ASP A 98 20.98 6.32 7.91
C ASP A 98 20.24 7.68 7.93
N PRO A 99 20.80 8.69 8.59
CA PRO A 99 20.21 10.03 8.65
C PRO A 99 20.19 10.75 7.27
N GLY A 100 20.96 10.28 6.32
CA GLY A 100 21.00 10.80 4.95
C GLY A 100 19.93 10.20 4.03
N TRP A 101 19.32 9.08 4.43
CA TRP A 101 18.27 8.46 3.64
C TRP A 101 16.94 9.21 3.80
N HIS A 102 16.37 9.60 2.69
CA HIS A 102 15.07 10.23 2.63
C HIS A 102 14.23 9.61 1.51
N PRO A 103 12.96 9.32 1.74
CA PRO A 103 12.06 8.91 0.66
C PRO A 103 11.67 10.15 -0.16
N ALA A 104 12.61 10.66 -0.98
CA ALA A 104 12.41 11.90 -1.76
C ALA A 104 11.15 11.85 -2.62
N THR A 105 10.87 10.69 -3.19
CA THR A 105 9.68 10.42 -4.01
C THR A 105 8.45 10.03 -3.19
N GLY A 106 8.59 9.81 -1.88
CA GLY A 106 7.54 9.34 -0.99
C GLY A 106 7.62 7.85 -0.68
N LEU A 107 6.62 7.35 0.05
CA LEU A 107 6.56 5.97 0.53
C LEU A 107 5.44 5.22 -0.17
N VAL A 108 5.72 4.02 -0.66
CA VAL A 108 4.68 3.05 -1.00
C VAL A 108 4.16 2.45 0.30
N VAL A 109 2.86 2.58 0.55
CA VAL A 109 2.23 2.21 1.83
C VAL A 109 1.20 1.09 1.70
N GLY A 110 0.87 0.69 0.48
CA GLY A 110 -0.05 -0.42 0.23
C GLY A 110 -0.13 -0.81 -1.24
N HIS A 111 -0.64 -2.00 -1.46
CA HIS A 111 -1.00 -2.52 -2.78
C HIS A 111 -2.41 -3.10 -2.75
N ASP A 112 -3.07 -3.15 -3.91
CA ASP A 112 -4.21 -4.01 -4.08
C ASP A 112 -3.87 -5.33 -4.79
N ALA A 113 -4.83 -6.24 -4.84
CA ALA A 113 -4.63 -7.59 -5.37
C ALA A 113 -4.30 -7.62 -6.87
N VAL A 114 -4.61 -6.60 -7.64
CA VAL A 114 -4.40 -6.53 -9.09
C VAL A 114 -3.28 -5.59 -9.51
N GLY A 115 -2.47 -5.11 -8.55
CA GLY A 115 -1.27 -4.32 -8.81
C GLY A 115 -1.48 -2.81 -8.75
N GLY A 116 -2.60 -2.33 -8.23
CA GLY A 116 -2.74 -0.94 -7.83
C GLY A 116 -1.81 -0.61 -6.66
N VAL A 117 -1.20 0.58 -6.67
CA VAL A 117 -0.20 0.98 -5.67
C VAL A 117 -0.64 2.26 -4.96
N PHE A 118 -0.70 2.20 -3.64
CA PHE A 118 -0.93 3.39 -2.81
C PHE A 118 0.39 3.95 -2.30
N ALA A 119 0.62 5.22 -2.60
CA ALA A 119 1.82 5.91 -2.16
C ALA A 119 1.51 7.24 -1.46
N LEU A 120 2.29 7.52 -0.42
CA LEU A 120 2.33 8.82 0.25
C LEU A 120 3.39 9.69 -0.42
N ASN A 121 3.02 10.83 -0.97
CA ASN A 121 3.93 11.74 -1.66
C ASN A 121 5.02 12.28 -0.73
N GLY A 122 6.26 12.28 -1.23
CA GLY A 122 7.42 12.90 -0.60
C GLY A 122 7.49 14.42 -0.82
N GLY A 123 8.68 14.98 -0.66
CA GLY A 123 8.91 16.42 -0.78
C GLY A 123 8.77 16.99 -2.20
N ASP A 124 9.02 16.17 -3.23
CA ASP A 124 8.89 16.56 -4.64
C ASP A 124 8.18 15.44 -5.44
N PRO A 125 6.83 15.36 -5.34
CA PRO A 125 6.07 14.37 -6.06
C PRO A 125 6.13 14.54 -7.57
N ALA A 126 6.27 15.76 -8.07
CA ALA A 126 6.34 16.04 -9.51
C ALA A 126 7.61 15.42 -10.14
N ALA A 127 8.75 15.45 -9.44
CA ALA A 127 9.97 14.77 -9.90
C ALA A 127 9.82 13.24 -10.00
N ALA A 128 8.83 12.68 -9.27
CA ALA A 128 8.48 11.26 -9.33
C ALA A 128 7.34 10.94 -10.31
N GLY A 129 6.88 11.91 -11.09
CA GLY A 129 5.71 11.76 -11.97
C GLY A 129 4.39 11.57 -11.23
N ARG A 130 4.32 11.93 -9.93
CA ARG A 130 3.13 11.74 -9.11
C ARG A 130 2.32 13.03 -8.98
N PRO A 131 0.99 12.97 -9.13
CA PRO A 131 0.11 14.12 -8.91
C PRO A 131 -0.07 14.41 -7.41
N GLY A 132 -0.60 15.58 -7.10
CA GLY A 132 -0.91 16.02 -5.74
C GLY A 132 0.25 16.71 -5.03
N ALA A 133 0.01 17.14 -3.79
CA ALA A 133 0.98 17.83 -2.95
C ALA A 133 1.80 16.88 -2.07
N PRO A 134 2.95 17.32 -1.52
CA PRO A 134 3.67 16.59 -0.49
C PRO A 134 2.74 16.19 0.67
N GLY A 135 2.87 14.95 1.15
CA GLY A 135 2.05 14.39 2.23
C GLY A 135 0.64 13.95 1.82
N GLN A 136 0.26 14.09 0.56
CA GLN A 136 -0.97 13.52 0.01
C GLN A 136 -0.75 12.11 -0.52
N MET A 137 -1.80 11.32 -0.47
CA MET A 137 -1.86 9.98 -1.06
C MET A 137 -2.08 10.06 -2.56
N THR A 138 -1.42 9.15 -3.29
CA THR A 138 -1.68 8.89 -4.70
C THR A 138 -1.91 7.40 -4.92
N TYR A 139 -2.61 7.09 -5.99
CA TYR A 139 -2.89 5.72 -6.41
C TYR A 139 -2.40 5.50 -7.84
N PHE A 140 -1.56 4.49 -8.05
CA PHE A 140 -1.24 4.01 -9.39
C PHE A 140 -2.32 3.03 -9.81
N ALA A 141 -3.13 3.41 -10.78
CA ALA A 141 -4.26 2.64 -11.25
C ALA A 141 -3.82 1.59 -12.30
N PRO A 142 -4.08 0.30 -12.07
CA PRO A 142 -3.60 -0.77 -12.95
C PRO A 142 -4.34 -0.87 -14.29
N ASP A 143 -5.49 -0.20 -14.41
CA ASP A 143 -6.33 -0.16 -15.61
C ASP A 143 -6.03 1.03 -16.52
N THR A 144 -5.49 2.12 -15.97
CA THR A 144 -5.07 3.31 -16.72
C THR A 144 -3.56 3.44 -16.85
N LEU A 145 -2.79 2.67 -16.06
CA LEU A 145 -1.34 2.72 -15.95
C LEU A 145 -0.82 4.12 -15.56
N ALA A 146 -1.60 4.87 -14.81
CA ALA A 146 -1.30 6.24 -14.42
C ALA A 146 -1.46 6.46 -12.91
N TRP A 147 -0.74 7.47 -12.38
CA TRP A 147 -0.92 7.93 -11.02
C TRP A 147 -2.09 8.90 -10.92
N GLU A 148 -2.93 8.70 -9.91
CA GLU A 148 -4.11 9.50 -9.61
C GLU A 148 -3.99 10.12 -8.22
N ALA A 149 -4.36 11.40 -8.08
CA ALA A 149 -4.39 12.08 -6.79
C ALA A 149 -5.61 11.63 -5.97
N MET A 150 -5.39 11.28 -4.71
CA MET A 150 -6.50 10.91 -3.82
C MET A 150 -7.00 12.08 -2.94
N GLU A 151 -6.29 13.21 -2.94
CA GLU A 151 -6.59 14.42 -2.15
C GLU A 151 -6.72 14.17 -0.62
N LEU A 152 -6.14 13.08 -0.14
CA LEU A 152 -6.17 12.64 1.26
C LEU A 152 -4.74 12.57 1.79
N GLY A 153 -4.53 12.91 3.07
CA GLY A 153 -3.34 12.49 3.79
C GLY A 153 -3.45 11.04 4.24
N HIS A 154 -2.34 10.46 4.72
CA HIS A 154 -2.28 9.05 5.10
C HIS A 154 -3.36 8.62 6.12
N SER A 155 -3.61 9.41 7.17
CA SER A 155 -4.64 9.10 8.17
C SER A 155 -6.06 9.11 7.58
N GLY A 156 -6.33 10.08 6.70
CA GLY A 156 -7.60 10.15 5.95
C GLY A 156 -7.78 8.98 5.00
N TRP A 157 -6.70 8.53 4.35
CA TRP A 157 -6.71 7.35 3.50
C TRP A 157 -7.02 6.07 4.27
N VAL A 158 -6.41 5.86 5.45
CA VAL A 158 -6.75 4.70 6.29
C VAL A 158 -8.21 4.73 6.72
N ALA A 159 -8.73 5.88 7.16
CA ALA A 159 -10.14 6.04 7.48
C ALA A 159 -11.05 5.77 6.27
N TRP A 160 -10.64 6.22 5.10
CA TRP A 160 -11.34 5.97 3.84
C TRP A 160 -11.37 4.48 3.47
N LEU A 161 -10.25 3.75 3.62
CA LEU A 161 -10.21 2.29 3.40
C LEU A 161 -11.25 1.55 4.25
N LEU A 162 -11.46 2.01 5.49
CA LEU A 162 -12.34 1.37 6.48
C LEU A 162 -13.82 1.80 6.36
N SER A 163 -14.13 2.79 5.51
CA SER A 163 -15.46 3.43 5.44
C SER A 163 -16.45 2.75 4.49
N GLY A 164 -16.09 1.63 3.85
CA GLY A 164 -16.94 0.97 2.85
C GLY A 164 -16.88 1.57 1.44
N ARG A 165 -16.09 2.63 1.22
CA ARG A 165 -15.97 3.30 -0.10
C ARG A 165 -15.17 2.49 -1.13
N LEU A 166 -14.53 1.41 -0.72
CA LEU A 166 -13.79 0.52 -1.62
C LEU A 166 -14.67 -0.12 -2.70
N GLU A 167 -15.96 -0.36 -2.41
CA GLU A 167 -16.88 -0.92 -3.40
C GLU A 167 -17.04 0.01 -4.62
N THR A 168 -17.26 1.30 -4.36
CA THR A 168 -17.36 2.30 -5.44
C THR A 168 -16.00 2.58 -6.10
N PHE A 169 -14.92 2.59 -5.32
CA PHE A 169 -13.58 2.86 -5.86
C PHE A 169 -13.12 1.79 -6.83
N TYR A 170 -13.42 0.52 -6.54
CA TYR A 170 -13.08 -0.61 -7.39
C TYR A 170 -14.22 -1.05 -8.31
N ASP A 171 -15.22 -0.19 -8.52
CA ASP A 171 -16.23 -0.43 -9.54
C ASP A 171 -15.55 -0.52 -10.92
N GLY A 172 -15.80 -1.62 -11.64
CA GLY A 172 -15.10 -1.92 -12.88
C GLY A 172 -13.75 -2.65 -12.75
N LEU A 173 -13.19 -2.81 -11.53
CA LEU A 173 -11.97 -3.59 -11.28
C LEU A 173 -12.21 -4.90 -10.51
N ARG A 174 -13.45 -5.15 -10.11
CA ARG A 174 -13.86 -6.34 -9.36
C ARG A 174 -14.87 -7.15 -10.17
N TRP A 175 -14.66 -8.47 -10.22
CA TRP A 175 -15.49 -9.43 -10.94
C TRP A 175 -16.30 -10.29 -9.96
N PRO A 176 -17.35 -10.99 -10.41
CA PRO A 176 -18.06 -11.95 -9.56
C PRO A 176 -17.10 -13.02 -9.00
N GLY A 177 -17.03 -13.15 -7.68
CA GLY A 177 -16.14 -14.10 -7.00
C GLY A 177 -14.76 -13.57 -6.61
N TRP A 178 -14.43 -12.31 -6.86
CA TRP A 178 -13.15 -11.70 -6.52
C TRP A 178 -12.73 -11.88 -5.06
N ARG A 179 -13.70 -11.87 -4.12
CA ARG A 179 -13.41 -12.04 -2.68
C ARG A 179 -12.75 -13.39 -2.38
N ALA A 180 -13.27 -14.46 -2.96
CA ALA A 180 -12.72 -15.81 -2.78
C ALA A 180 -11.32 -15.92 -3.41
N GLU A 181 -11.10 -15.30 -4.58
CA GLU A 181 -9.80 -15.29 -5.23
C GLU A 181 -8.79 -14.46 -4.44
N ALA A 182 -9.17 -13.28 -3.96
CA ALA A 182 -8.30 -12.42 -3.13
C ALA A 182 -7.92 -13.10 -1.79
N ALA A 183 -8.89 -13.69 -1.10
CA ALA A 183 -8.68 -14.38 0.16
C ALA A 183 -7.81 -15.65 0.04
N ALA A 184 -7.71 -16.22 -1.15
CA ALA A 184 -6.89 -17.42 -1.42
C ALA A 184 -5.42 -17.08 -1.76
N LEU A 185 -5.07 -15.81 -1.96
CA LEU A 185 -3.70 -15.40 -2.29
C LEU A 185 -2.76 -15.51 -1.08
N ASP A 186 -1.54 -15.97 -1.34
CA ASP A 186 -0.45 -15.65 -0.42
C ASP A 186 -0.20 -14.13 -0.40
N HIS A 187 0.24 -13.59 0.72
CA HIS A 187 0.38 -12.14 0.90
C HIS A 187 1.45 -11.51 -0.01
N SER A 188 2.34 -12.32 -0.59
CA SER A 188 3.33 -11.90 -1.61
C SER A 188 2.83 -11.99 -3.04
N GLN A 189 1.60 -12.51 -3.25
CA GLN A 189 1.02 -12.70 -4.57
C GLN A 189 0.05 -11.59 -4.93
N GLY A 190 -0.11 -11.34 -6.23
CA GLY A 190 -1.21 -10.61 -6.84
C GLY A 190 -1.95 -11.49 -7.85
N ILE A 191 -2.95 -10.92 -8.50
CA ILE A 191 -3.73 -11.57 -9.56
C ILE A 191 -3.31 -11.00 -10.90
N ALA A 192 -2.70 -11.82 -11.74
CA ALA A 192 -2.50 -11.49 -13.14
C ALA A 192 -3.81 -11.69 -13.90
N VAL A 193 -4.23 -10.66 -14.62
CA VAL A 193 -5.47 -10.63 -15.41
C VAL A 193 -5.12 -10.60 -16.91
N TYR A 194 -5.79 -11.43 -17.72
CA TYR A 194 -5.61 -11.42 -19.15
C TYR A 194 -6.96 -11.61 -19.89
N PRO A 195 -7.31 -10.79 -20.92
CA PRO A 195 -6.58 -9.60 -21.36
C PRO A 195 -6.28 -8.63 -20.24
N PHE A 196 -5.23 -7.80 -20.40
CA PHE A 196 -4.76 -6.90 -19.35
C PHE A 196 -5.83 -5.86 -18.95
N LEU A 197 -5.83 -5.43 -17.68
CA LEU A 197 -6.82 -4.49 -17.16
C LEU A 197 -6.93 -3.17 -17.94
N TRP A 198 -5.84 -2.72 -18.56
CA TRP A 198 -5.79 -1.52 -19.42
C TRP A 198 -6.22 -1.76 -20.86
N SER A 199 -6.69 -2.97 -21.22
CA SER A 199 -7.16 -3.29 -22.57
C SER A 199 -8.66 -3.01 -22.74
N GLU A 200 -9.09 -2.71 -23.96
CA GLU A 200 -10.50 -2.51 -24.29
C GLU A 200 -11.32 -3.76 -24.01
N GLU A 201 -10.75 -4.94 -24.23
CA GLU A 201 -11.43 -6.22 -24.00
C GLU A 201 -11.73 -6.45 -22.51
N ALA A 202 -10.78 -6.13 -21.62
CA ALA A 202 -11.01 -6.25 -20.18
C ALA A 202 -12.03 -5.23 -19.67
N HIS A 203 -11.99 -4.01 -20.18
CA HIS A 203 -13.00 -2.98 -19.86
C HIS A 203 -14.40 -3.36 -20.37
N ALA A 204 -14.52 -4.05 -21.51
CA ALA A 204 -15.80 -4.47 -22.06
C ALA A 204 -16.44 -5.62 -21.24
N ASP A 205 -15.64 -6.59 -20.78
CA ASP A 205 -16.13 -7.72 -19.97
C ASP A 205 -15.02 -8.26 -19.06
N LEU A 206 -14.88 -7.65 -17.89
CA LEU A 206 -13.92 -8.07 -16.88
C LEU A 206 -14.19 -9.51 -16.37
N ALA A 207 -15.46 -9.94 -16.38
CA ALA A 207 -15.83 -11.27 -15.92
C ALA A 207 -15.32 -12.38 -16.86
N ALA A 208 -15.16 -12.09 -18.15
CA ALA A 208 -14.64 -13.03 -19.16
C ALA A 208 -13.11 -13.13 -19.15
N THR A 209 -12.38 -12.30 -18.41
CA THR A 209 -10.91 -12.38 -18.34
C THR A 209 -10.44 -13.66 -17.64
N SER A 210 -9.27 -14.16 -18.02
CA SER A 210 -8.58 -15.20 -17.27
C SER A 210 -7.73 -14.60 -16.15
N ARG A 211 -7.67 -15.27 -15.02
CA ARG A 211 -7.00 -14.79 -13.81
C ARG A 211 -6.16 -15.90 -13.19
N ARG A 212 -5.00 -15.53 -12.64
CA ARG A 212 -4.15 -16.47 -11.91
C ARG A 212 -3.34 -15.76 -10.83
N PRO A 213 -3.08 -16.42 -9.68
CA PRO A 213 -2.11 -15.94 -8.71
C PRO A 213 -0.70 -15.95 -9.31
N VAL A 214 0.02 -14.86 -9.11
CA VAL A 214 1.45 -14.73 -9.44
C VAL A 214 2.15 -13.91 -8.37
N PRO A 215 3.49 -13.96 -8.23
CA PRO A 215 4.20 -13.02 -7.38
C PRO A 215 3.83 -11.57 -7.71
N MET A 216 3.58 -10.73 -6.70
CA MET A 216 3.18 -9.32 -6.91
C MET A 216 4.21 -8.56 -7.76
N ARG A 217 5.51 -8.84 -7.60
CA ARG A 217 6.56 -8.25 -8.44
C ARG A 217 6.37 -8.48 -9.94
N GLU A 218 5.73 -9.59 -10.34
CA GLU A 218 5.43 -9.85 -11.75
C GLU A 218 4.29 -8.97 -12.24
N VAL A 219 3.24 -8.80 -11.43
CA VAL A 219 2.11 -7.90 -11.74
C VAL A 219 2.62 -6.47 -11.93
N LEU A 220 3.39 -5.96 -10.95
CA LEU A 220 3.94 -4.61 -10.98
C LEU A 220 4.95 -4.41 -12.12
N GLY A 221 5.78 -5.43 -12.39
CA GLY A 221 6.76 -5.39 -13.48
C GLY A 221 6.11 -5.27 -14.86
N VAL A 222 5.03 -6.02 -15.09
CA VAL A 222 4.26 -5.96 -16.34
C VAL A 222 3.57 -4.60 -16.48
N ALA A 223 2.94 -4.08 -15.42
CA ALA A 223 2.30 -2.77 -15.43
C ALA A 223 3.30 -1.62 -15.69
N ALA A 224 4.47 -1.65 -15.04
CA ALA A 224 5.52 -0.65 -15.25
C ALA A 224 6.07 -0.68 -16.69
N GLU A 225 6.27 -1.88 -17.26
CA GLU A 225 6.71 -2.03 -18.65
C GLU A 225 5.65 -1.51 -19.62
N ALA A 226 4.38 -1.86 -19.40
CA ALA A 226 3.27 -1.40 -20.24
C ALA A 226 3.11 0.13 -20.19
N ALA A 227 3.23 0.76 -19.01
CA ALA A 227 3.17 2.21 -18.86
C ALA A 227 4.25 2.92 -19.72
N ARG A 228 5.48 2.40 -19.69
CA ARG A 228 6.58 2.94 -20.53
C ARG A 228 6.31 2.78 -22.02
N GLN A 229 5.80 1.62 -22.46
CA GLN A 229 5.50 1.33 -23.86
C GLN A 229 4.32 2.14 -24.40
N ALA A 230 3.30 2.37 -23.58
CA ALA A 230 2.12 3.16 -23.97
C ALA A 230 2.40 4.68 -24.01
N GLY A 231 3.57 5.14 -23.58
CA GLY A 231 3.87 6.56 -23.48
C GLY A 231 3.09 7.27 -22.37
N ALA A 232 2.51 6.52 -21.43
CA ALA A 232 1.82 7.05 -20.25
C ALA A 232 2.79 7.66 -19.22
N GLY A 233 4.09 7.62 -19.52
CA GLY A 233 5.15 8.08 -18.62
C GLY A 233 5.85 6.91 -17.92
N ASP A 234 6.85 7.24 -17.09
CA ASP A 234 7.47 6.25 -16.21
C ASP A 234 6.60 6.11 -14.96
N ALA A 235 6.13 4.90 -14.70
CA ALA A 235 5.40 4.58 -13.46
C ALA A 235 6.25 4.87 -12.20
N GLY A 236 7.56 5.02 -12.36
CA GLY A 236 8.50 5.24 -11.27
C GLY A 236 8.58 4.06 -10.33
N PHE A 237 8.84 4.35 -9.07
CA PHE A 237 8.96 3.31 -8.04
C PHE A 237 7.60 2.84 -7.54
N LEU A 238 7.25 1.59 -7.82
CA LEU A 238 5.99 0.93 -7.41
C LEU A 238 6.14 0.07 -6.13
N GLY A 239 7.31 0.07 -5.52
CA GLY A 239 7.64 -0.75 -4.36
C GLY A 239 8.44 -2.01 -4.73
N GLU A 240 9.19 -2.53 -3.75
CA GLU A 240 9.91 -3.80 -3.86
C GLU A 240 9.17 -4.89 -3.08
N VAL A 241 8.65 -5.92 -3.78
CA VAL A 241 7.80 -6.97 -3.22
C VAL A 241 8.19 -8.35 -3.74
#